data_57b25ced2b0160c5168c0fd6ae07ef1d
#
_entry.id   57b25ced2b0160c5168c0fd6ae07ef1d
#
_cell.length_a   1.000
_cell.length_b   1.000
_cell.length_c   1.000
_cell.angle_alpha   90.00
_cell.angle_beta   90.00
_cell.angle_gamma   90.00
#
_symmetry.space_group_name_H-M   'P 1'
#
loop_
_entity.id
_entity.type
_entity.pdbx_description
1 polymer ?
#
loop_
_entity_poly.entity_id
_entity_poly.type
_entity_poly.pdbx_seq_one_letter_code
_entity_poly.pdbx_strand_id
1 'polypeptide(L)'
;MIKQQTAYTMLMASLPPLPLSLWNLKNKPVTRLSLDRQLNLLTEHDRQQLAAIESILHWAKMSEGNSDAEIALEAERVIQSIHNSLLQKIIIWRLELRTIMTANRRRKLGLAAPDKNLRWGYGQVVPFIRNNWQTDDFALSHRFPWVTQAHNLFQTDQSVELEKLLLNLSWEHYERIGQCHYFDFEAVVIYVLRWDIIN
;
A
#
# COMPACT_ATOMS: atom_id res chain seq x y z
N MET A 1 20.02 5.80 20.95
CA MET A 1 18.95 6.76 20.56
C MET A 1 19.48 7.96 19.76
N ILE A 2 20.39 8.80 20.30
CA ILE A 2 20.90 10.03 19.60
C ILE A 2 21.52 9.72 18.23
N LYS A 3 22.38 8.69 18.10
CA LYS A 3 22.98 8.30 16.82
C LYS A 3 21.97 7.86 15.75
N GLN A 4 20.90 7.22 16.14
CA GLN A 4 19.87 6.74 15.22
C GLN A 4 19.03 7.91 14.70
N GLN A 5 18.65 8.84 15.57
CA GLN A 5 17.94 10.05 15.18
C GLN A 5 18.75 10.93 14.21
N THR A 6 20.07 11.04 14.45
CA THR A 6 20.98 11.74 13.54
C THR A 6 21.02 11.06 12.16
N ALA A 7 21.01 9.73 12.12
CA ALA A 7 21.01 8.99 10.85
C ALA A 7 19.75 9.24 10.03
N TYR A 8 18.57 9.23 10.65
CA TYR A 8 17.32 9.57 9.94
C TYR A 8 17.30 11.03 9.46
N THR A 9 17.79 11.97 10.27
CA THR A 9 17.88 13.38 9.87
C THR A 9 18.79 13.54 8.64
N MET A 10 19.97 12.91 8.66
CA MET A 10 20.90 12.93 7.53
C MET A 10 20.30 12.27 6.29
N LEU A 11 19.64 11.12 6.45
CA LEU A 11 18.98 10.42 5.36
C LEU A 11 17.90 11.27 4.74
N MET A 12 16.93 11.73 5.52
CA MET A 12 15.79 12.52 5.02
C MET A 12 16.23 13.84 4.40
N ALA A 13 17.28 14.50 4.96
CA ALA A 13 17.84 15.72 4.37
C ALA A 13 18.61 15.47 3.07
N SER A 14 19.10 14.26 2.83
CA SER A 14 19.81 13.88 1.59
C SER A 14 18.86 13.45 0.46
N LEU A 15 17.62 13.07 0.80
CA LEU A 15 16.62 12.65 -0.18
C LEU A 15 16.04 13.87 -0.90
N PRO A 16 15.91 13.84 -2.24
CA PRO A 16 15.26 14.91 -2.97
C PRO A 16 13.78 14.98 -2.61
N PRO A 17 13.19 16.19 -2.61
CA PRO A 17 11.79 16.34 -2.30
C PRO A 17 10.91 15.60 -3.32
N LEU A 18 9.90 14.91 -2.84
CA LEU A 18 8.87 14.32 -3.69
C LEU A 18 7.96 15.42 -4.24
N PRO A 19 7.35 15.20 -5.42
CA PRO A 19 6.42 16.18 -6.00
C PRO A 19 5.22 16.41 -5.10
N LEU A 20 4.65 17.61 -5.16
CA LEU A 20 3.42 17.95 -4.43
C LEU A 20 2.19 17.23 -5.00
N SER A 21 2.23 16.87 -6.28
CA SER A 21 1.16 16.14 -6.96
C SER A 21 1.75 15.02 -7.80
N LEU A 22 1.12 13.86 -7.76
CA LEU A 22 1.52 12.67 -8.52
C LEU A 22 1.62 12.94 -10.04
N TRP A 23 0.77 13.79 -10.58
CA TRP A 23 0.67 14.05 -12.03
C TRP A 23 1.47 15.27 -12.52
N ASN A 24 2.18 15.94 -11.60
CA ASN A 24 2.99 17.12 -11.95
C ASN A 24 4.46 16.90 -11.62
N LEU A 25 5.05 15.92 -12.28
CA LEU A 25 6.46 15.57 -12.15
C LEU A 25 7.33 16.57 -12.95
N LYS A 26 7.80 17.63 -12.30
CA LYS A 26 8.76 18.57 -12.91
C LYS A 26 10.18 17.99 -13.03
N ASN A 27 10.56 17.15 -12.09
CA ASN A 27 11.87 16.51 -12.03
C ASN A 27 11.71 14.99 -12.01
N LYS A 28 12.64 14.30 -12.66
CA LYS A 28 12.71 12.82 -12.56
C LYS A 28 13.04 12.45 -11.10
N PRO A 29 12.35 11.48 -10.52
CA PRO A 29 12.72 10.96 -9.21
C PRO A 29 14.11 10.33 -9.27
N VAL A 30 14.75 10.19 -8.11
CA VAL A 30 16.01 9.46 -8.02
C VAL A 30 15.85 8.02 -8.50
N THR A 31 16.90 7.47 -9.10
CA THR A 31 16.90 6.06 -9.51
C THR A 31 16.89 5.15 -8.28
N ARG A 32 16.39 3.92 -8.41
CA ARG A 32 16.42 2.91 -7.32
C ARG A 32 17.84 2.75 -6.76
N LEU A 33 18.85 2.64 -7.60
CA LEU A 33 20.23 2.51 -7.16
C LEU A 33 20.71 3.70 -6.30
N SER A 34 20.28 4.91 -6.65
CA SER A 34 20.62 6.11 -5.86
C SER A 34 19.88 6.11 -4.52
N LEU A 35 18.60 5.72 -4.51
CA LEU A 35 17.82 5.58 -3.30
C LEU A 35 18.42 4.52 -2.37
N ASP A 36 18.76 3.34 -2.88
CA ASP A 36 19.36 2.26 -2.10
C ASP A 36 20.67 2.65 -1.46
N ARG A 37 21.51 3.45 -2.15
CA ARG A 37 22.75 4.00 -1.57
C ARG A 37 22.46 4.89 -0.36
N GLN A 38 21.43 5.70 -0.41
CA GLN A 38 21.04 6.55 0.71
C GLN A 38 20.43 5.73 1.86
N LEU A 39 19.60 4.72 1.54
CA LEU A 39 19.00 3.80 2.50
C LEU A 39 20.07 2.96 3.27
N ASN A 40 21.30 2.88 2.79
CA ASN A 40 22.42 2.27 3.54
C ASN A 40 22.76 3.00 4.85
N LEU A 41 22.27 4.22 5.07
CA LEU A 41 22.35 4.91 6.37
C LEU A 41 21.44 4.32 7.44
N LEU A 42 20.44 3.52 7.04
CA LEU A 42 19.57 2.80 7.97
C LEU A 42 20.34 1.70 8.71
N THR A 43 19.87 1.38 9.92
CA THR A 43 20.34 0.18 10.62
C THR A 43 19.96 -1.09 9.84
N GLU A 44 20.66 -2.19 10.10
CA GLU A 44 20.32 -3.47 9.49
C GLU A 44 18.88 -3.89 9.81
N HIS A 45 18.46 -3.67 11.03
CA HIS A 45 17.09 -3.96 11.47
C HIS A 45 16.04 -3.14 10.67
N ASP A 46 16.26 -1.84 10.50
CA ASP A 46 15.35 -0.96 9.75
C ASP A 46 15.31 -1.32 8.26
N ARG A 47 16.47 -1.68 7.68
CA ARG A 47 16.53 -2.15 6.28
C ARG A 47 15.72 -3.43 6.08
N GLN A 48 15.83 -4.37 7.01
CA GLN A 48 15.06 -5.62 6.96
C GLN A 48 13.57 -5.35 7.10
N GLN A 49 13.16 -4.46 8.02
CA GLN A 49 11.76 -4.06 8.12
C GLN A 49 11.25 -3.36 6.87
N LEU A 50 12.03 -2.42 6.30
CA LEU A 50 11.66 -1.74 5.06
C LEU A 50 11.51 -2.74 3.90
N ALA A 51 12.46 -3.65 3.73
CA ALA A 51 12.41 -4.69 2.70
C ALA A 51 11.19 -5.62 2.85
N ALA A 52 10.83 -5.97 4.09
CA ALA A 52 9.64 -6.76 4.37
C ALA A 52 8.35 -5.99 4.02
N ILE A 53 8.28 -4.70 4.31
CA ILE A 53 7.16 -3.83 3.93
C ILE A 53 7.06 -3.73 2.40
N GLU A 54 8.16 -3.43 1.72
CA GLU A 54 8.21 -3.34 0.26
C GLU A 54 7.78 -4.67 -0.41
N SER A 55 8.23 -5.81 0.12
CA SER A 55 7.90 -7.14 -0.45
C SER A 55 6.40 -7.41 -0.48
N ILE A 56 5.66 -6.93 0.54
CA ILE A 56 4.20 -7.11 0.63
C ILE A 56 3.43 -6.05 -0.14
N LEU A 57 3.94 -4.81 -0.19
CA LEU A 57 3.23 -3.70 -0.80
C LEU A 57 3.55 -3.52 -2.29
N HIS A 58 4.63 -4.13 -2.78
CA HIS A 58 5.00 -4.04 -4.18
C HIS A 58 4.06 -4.87 -5.06
N TRP A 59 3.20 -4.16 -5.78
CA TRP A 59 2.08 -4.72 -6.54
C TRP A 59 2.50 -5.74 -7.61
N ALA A 60 3.62 -5.51 -8.29
CA ALA A 60 4.06 -6.36 -9.39
C ALA A 60 4.62 -7.71 -8.93
N LYS A 61 5.31 -7.76 -7.79
CA LYS A 61 5.91 -9.00 -7.27
C LYS A 61 4.89 -9.99 -6.72
N MET A 62 3.69 -9.53 -6.37
CA MET A 62 2.65 -10.36 -5.76
C MET A 62 1.75 -11.09 -6.78
N SER A 63 1.89 -10.80 -8.07
CA SER A 63 1.05 -11.38 -9.12
C SER A 63 1.62 -12.66 -9.74
N GLU A 64 2.88 -12.96 -9.49
CA GLU A 64 3.56 -14.13 -10.08
C GLU A 64 3.44 -15.35 -9.16
N GLY A 65 2.36 -16.13 -9.35
CA GLY A 65 2.27 -17.50 -8.88
C GLY A 65 1.72 -17.77 -7.48
N ASN A 66 1.56 -16.75 -6.61
CA ASN A 66 1.06 -16.94 -5.26
C ASN A 66 -0.47 -16.85 -5.19
N SER A 67 -1.10 -17.80 -4.48
CA SER A 67 -2.53 -17.75 -4.20
C SER A 67 -2.87 -16.59 -3.23
N ASP A 68 -4.12 -16.09 -3.29
CA ASP A 68 -4.59 -15.05 -2.35
C ASP A 68 -4.42 -15.47 -0.88
N ALA A 69 -4.49 -16.79 -0.59
CA ALA A 69 -4.29 -17.33 0.74
C ALA A 69 -2.83 -17.23 1.21
N GLU A 70 -1.87 -17.52 0.34
CA GLU A 70 -0.44 -17.40 0.65
C GLU A 70 -0.05 -15.95 0.91
N ILE A 71 -0.57 -15.04 0.10
CA ILE A 71 -0.36 -13.60 0.28
C ILE A 71 -0.93 -13.13 1.63
N ALA A 72 -2.13 -13.58 2.00
CA ALA A 72 -2.73 -13.22 3.29
C ALA A 72 -1.93 -13.77 4.48
N LEU A 73 -1.36 -14.98 4.36
CA LEU A 73 -0.51 -15.56 5.40
C LEU A 73 0.82 -14.82 5.53
N GLU A 74 1.47 -14.48 4.43
CA GLU A 74 2.72 -13.73 4.44
C GLU A 74 2.52 -12.33 5.01
N ALA A 75 1.43 -11.66 4.63
CA ALA A 75 1.05 -10.38 5.19
C ALA A 75 0.88 -10.43 6.71
N GLU A 76 0.25 -11.49 7.24
CA GLU A 76 0.08 -11.68 8.67
C GLU A 76 1.42 -11.82 9.40
N ARG A 77 2.36 -12.63 8.84
CA ARG A 77 3.71 -12.78 9.40
C ARG A 77 4.47 -11.47 9.45
N VAL A 78 4.46 -10.69 8.36
CA VAL A 78 5.17 -9.42 8.32
C VAL A 78 4.54 -8.41 9.27
N ILE A 79 3.21 -8.30 9.34
CA ILE A 79 2.55 -7.39 10.29
C ILE A 79 2.90 -7.75 11.73
N GLN A 80 2.97 -9.05 12.07
CA GLN A 80 3.37 -9.49 13.42
C GLN A 80 4.85 -9.19 13.73
N SER A 81 5.73 -9.16 12.73
CA SER A 81 7.15 -8.82 12.89
C SER A 81 7.40 -7.31 13.07
N ILE A 82 6.45 -6.47 12.64
CA ILE A 82 6.56 -5.01 12.73
C ILE A 82 5.94 -4.52 14.03
N HIS A 83 6.77 -3.96 14.92
CA HIS A 83 6.29 -3.43 16.21
C HIS A 83 5.71 -2.02 16.13
N ASN A 84 5.93 -1.33 15.03
CA ASN A 84 5.46 0.03 14.81
C ASN A 84 3.99 0.04 14.36
N SER A 85 3.11 0.61 15.18
CA SER A 85 1.67 0.61 14.94
C SER A 85 1.24 1.43 13.72
N LEU A 86 2.00 2.47 13.35
CA LEU A 86 1.71 3.26 12.15
C LEU A 86 2.01 2.45 10.90
N LEU A 87 3.17 1.79 10.85
CA LEU A 87 3.57 0.96 9.72
C LEU A 87 2.62 -0.23 9.55
N GLN A 88 2.18 -0.85 10.65
CA GLN A 88 1.13 -1.88 10.58
C GLN A 88 -0.16 -1.34 9.95
N LYS A 89 -0.61 -0.13 10.34
CA LYS A 89 -1.82 0.49 9.77
C LYS A 89 -1.67 0.78 8.28
N ILE A 90 -0.50 1.23 7.83
CA ILE A 90 -0.19 1.43 6.40
C ILE A 90 -0.35 0.14 5.62
N ILE A 91 0.26 -0.95 6.12
CA ILE A 91 0.20 -2.26 5.47
C ILE A 91 -1.24 -2.77 5.43
N ILE A 92 -1.95 -2.75 6.56
CA ILE A 92 -3.34 -3.20 6.65
C ILE A 92 -4.23 -2.43 5.66
N TRP A 93 -4.12 -1.10 5.64
CA TRP A 93 -4.90 -0.26 4.72
C TRP A 93 -4.65 -0.63 3.26
N ARG A 94 -3.40 -0.84 2.88
CA ARG A 94 -3.03 -1.22 1.51
C ARG A 94 -3.55 -2.60 1.12
N LEU A 95 -3.51 -3.55 2.06
CA LEU A 95 -4.06 -4.89 1.88
C LEU A 95 -5.59 -4.89 1.80
N GLU A 96 -6.27 -4.05 2.58
CA GLU A 96 -7.72 -3.86 2.49
C GLU A 96 -8.12 -3.29 1.11
N LEU A 97 -7.38 -2.30 0.60
CA LEU A 97 -7.57 -1.76 -0.76
C LEU A 97 -7.44 -2.88 -1.80
N ARG A 98 -6.38 -3.69 -1.72
CA ARG A 98 -6.17 -4.83 -2.62
C ARG A 98 -7.32 -5.85 -2.51
N THR A 99 -7.78 -6.16 -1.30
CA THR A 99 -8.88 -7.11 -1.05
C THR A 99 -10.16 -6.64 -1.73
N ILE A 100 -10.50 -5.35 -1.63
CA ILE A 100 -11.66 -4.76 -2.30
C ILE A 100 -11.53 -4.87 -3.83
N MET A 101 -10.35 -4.61 -4.37
CA MET A 101 -10.09 -4.71 -5.80
C MET A 101 -10.18 -6.16 -6.30
N THR A 102 -9.65 -7.11 -5.54
CA THR A 102 -9.79 -8.56 -5.83
C THR A 102 -11.26 -8.99 -5.83
N ALA A 103 -12.06 -8.51 -4.88
CA ALA A 103 -13.49 -8.78 -4.83
C ALA A 103 -14.23 -8.24 -6.08
N ASN A 104 -13.94 -6.99 -6.48
CA ASN A 104 -14.54 -6.42 -7.70
C ASN A 104 -14.15 -7.22 -8.95
N ARG A 105 -12.88 -7.65 -9.06
CA ARG A 105 -12.42 -8.49 -10.17
C ARG A 105 -13.14 -9.85 -10.20
N ARG A 106 -13.23 -10.52 -9.06
CA ARG A 106 -13.96 -11.81 -8.94
C ARG A 106 -15.43 -11.67 -9.33
N ARG A 107 -16.10 -10.61 -8.89
CA ARG A 107 -17.50 -10.34 -9.23
C ARG A 107 -17.68 -10.06 -10.72
N LYS A 108 -16.80 -9.28 -11.35
CA LYS A 108 -16.82 -9.04 -12.80
C LYS A 108 -16.66 -10.34 -13.61
N LEU A 109 -15.90 -11.29 -13.09
CA LEU A 109 -15.74 -12.63 -13.67
C LEU A 109 -16.95 -13.56 -13.40
N GLY A 110 -18.01 -13.07 -12.76
CA GLY A 110 -19.19 -13.88 -12.43
C GLY A 110 -18.98 -14.91 -11.32
N LEU A 111 -17.86 -14.82 -10.58
CA LEU A 111 -17.56 -15.75 -9.50
C LEU A 111 -18.42 -15.46 -8.26
N ALA A 112 -18.78 -16.53 -7.56
CA ALA A 112 -19.50 -16.41 -6.29
C ALA A 112 -18.65 -15.76 -5.19
N ALA A 113 -19.32 -15.32 -4.12
CA ALA A 113 -18.66 -14.85 -2.91
C ALA A 113 -17.69 -15.92 -2.41
N PRO A 114 -16.49 -15.54 -1.94
CA PRO A 114 -15.53 -16.51 -1.41
C PRO A 114 -16.08 -17.26 -0.21
N ASP A 115 -15.79 -18.56 -0.12
CA ASP A 115 -16.21 -19.39 1.00
C ASP A 115 -15.72 -18.84 2.34
N LYS A 116 -16.48 -19.10 3.41
CA LYS A 116 -16.14 -18.64 4.78
C LYS A 116 -14.82 -19.20 5.28
N ASN A 117 -14.48 -20.41 4.84
CA ASN A 117 -13.25 -21.10 5.24
C ASN A 117 -12.05 -20.77 4.37
N LEU A 118 -12.26 -20.06 3.26
CA LEU A 118 -11.18 -19.69 2.34
C LEU A 118 -10.56 -18.35 2.78
N ARG A 119 -9.24 -18.34 2.98
CA ARG A 119 -8.46 -17.11 3.08
C ARG A 119 -8.23 -16.57 1.67
N TRP A 120 -8.86 -15.45 1.34
CA TRP A 120 -8.78 -14.84 0.00
C TRP A 120 -8.46 -13.34 0.02
N GLY A 121 -8.44 -12.75 1.20
CA GLY A 121 -8.19 -11.33 1.39
C GLY A 121 -7.74 -11.03 2.83
N TYR A 122 -7.47 -9.77 3.08
CA TYR A 122 -6.95 -9.31 4.37
C TYR A 122 -7.80 -8.16 4.94
N GLY A 123 -7.79 -8.05 6.28
CA GLY A 123 -8.37 -6.94 7.02
C GLY A 123 -9.85 -7.10 7.35
N GLN A 124 -10.39 -6.03 7.96
CA GLN A 124 -11.77 -5.99 8.44
C GLN A 124 -12.80 -5.92 7.30
N VAL A 125 -12.38 -5.63 6.07
CA VAL A 125 -13.27 -5.57 4.89
C VAL A 125 -13.77 -6.94 4.45
N VAL A 126 -13.05 -8.02 4.76
CA VAL A 126 -13.36 -9.38 4.29
C VAL A 126 -14.78 -9.84 4.68
N PRO A 127 -15.21 -9.77 5.96
CA PRO A 127 -16.57 -10.15 6.33
C PRO A 127 -17.64 -9.24 5.71
N PHE A 128 -17.38 -7.93 5.56
CA PHE A 128 -18.32 -7.01 4.91
C PHE A 128 -18.53 -7.38 3.44
N ILE A 129 -17.47 -7.60 2.70
CA ILE A 129 -17.51 -8.00 1.30
C ILE A 129 -18.30 -9.31 1.13
N ARG A 130 -18.02 -10.31 1.97
CA ARG A 130 -18.68 -11.59 1.91
C ARG A 130 -20.18 -11.49 2.17
N ASN A 131 -20.57 -10.75 3.21
CA ASN A 131 -21.97 -10.62 3.62
C ASN A 131 -22.79 -9.75 2.67
N ASN A 132 -22.13 -8.82 1.95
CA ASN A 132 -22.77 -7.86 1.05
C ASN A 132 -22.30 -8.06 -0.40
N TRP A 133 -22.08 -9.30 -0.82
CA TRP A 133 -21.55 -9.63 -2.15
C TRP A 133 -22.39 -9.08 -3.30
N GLN A 134 -23.70 -8.95 -3.12
CA GLN A 134 -24.63 -8.49 -4.14
C GLN A 134 -24.71 -6.96 -4.24
N THR A 135 -24.25 -6.21 -3.24
CA THR A 135 -24.24 -4.74 -3.28
C THR A 135 -23.01 -4.22 -4.03
N ASP A 136 -23.19 -3.17 -4.83
CA ASP A 136 -22.14 -2.65 -5.71
C ASP A 136 -20.89 -2.21 -4.95
N ASP A 137 -21.06 -1.64 -3.77
CA ASP A 137 -20.03 -1.14 -2.89
C ASP A 137 -19.67 -2.08 -1.73
N PHE A 138 -20.21 -3.31 -1.69
CA PHE A 138 -20.07 -4.25 -0.58
C PHE A 138 -20.47 -3.67 0.79
N ALA A 139 -21.35 -2.66 0.81
CA ALA A 139 -21.68 -1.85 1.99
C ALA A 139 -20.47 -1.16 2.65
N LEU A 140 -19.45 -0.82 1.87
CA LEU A 140 -18.20 -0.21 2.32
C LEU A 140 -18.12 1.30 2.03
N SER A 141 -19.09 1.88 1.32
CA SER A 141 -19.03 3.30 0.88
C SER A 141 -18.89 4.30 2.03
N HIS A 142 -19.46 4.02 3.20
CA HIS A 142 -19.31 4.87 4.38
C HIS A 142 -17.86 4.95 4.89
N ARG A 143 -17.13 3.84 4.82
CA ARG A 143 -15.72 3.77 5.24
C ARG A 143 -14.76 4.10 4.11
N PHE A 144 -15.11 3.70 2.90
CA PHE A 144 -14.30 3.85 1.68
C PHE A 144 -15.16 4.42 0.54
N PRO A 145 -15.38 5.74 0.50
CA PRO A 145 -16.26 6.38 -0.51
C PRO A 145 -15.85 6.09 -1.97
N TRP A 146 -14.56 5.83 -2.19
CA TRP A 146 -14.01 5.51 -3.51
C TRP A 146 -14.44 4.15 -4.07
N VAL A 147 -14.99 3.24 -3.25
CA VAL A 147 -15.37 1.87 -3.68
C VAL A 147 -16.45 1.92 -4.76
N THR A 148 -17.44 2.79 -4.63
CA THR A 148 -18.49 2.96 -5.64
C THR A 148 -17.89 3.45 -6.97
N GLN A 149 -16.98 4.42 -6.94
CA GLN A 149 -16.30 4.90 -8.13
C GLN A 149 -15.45 3.79 -8.78
N ALA A 150 -14.67 3.05 -7.97
CA ALA A 150 -13.88 1.94 -8.45
C ALA A 150 -14.74 0.84 -9.08
N HIS A 151 -15.90 0.53 -8.49
CA HIS A 151 -16.84 -0.42 -9.06
C HIS A 151 -17.32 0.03 -10.46
N ASN A 152 -17.75 1.28 -10.60
CA ASN A 152 -18.22 1.83 -11.88
C ASN A 152 -17.14 1.79 -12.97
N LEU A 153 -15.91 2.19 -12.63
CA LEU A 153 -14.75 2.13 -13.53
C LEU A 153 -14.44 0.69 -13.95
N PHE A 154 -14.60 -0.26 -13.02
CA PHE A 154 -14.45 -1.69 -13.31
C PHE A 154 -15.50 -2.21 -14.29
N GLN A 155 -16.76 -1.82 -14.11
CA GLN A 155 -17.87 -2.27 -14.96
C GLN A 155 -17.75 -1.71 -16.39
N THR A 156 -17.26 -0.49 -16.52
CA THR A 156 -17.11 0.21 -17.79
C THR A 156 -15.75 -0.02 -18.48
N ASP A 157 -14.93 -0.94 -17.99
CA ASP A 157 -13.59 -1.28 -18.53
C ASP A 157 -12.60 -0.09 -18.61
N GLN A 158 -12.79 0.93 -17.76
CA GLN A 158 -11.93 2.09 -17.70
C GLN A 158 -10.70 1.83 -16.82
N SER A 159 -9.83 0.93 -17.28
CA SER A 159 -8.67 0.47 -16.50
C SER A 159 -7.67 1.58 -16.16
N VAL A 160 -7.44 2.51 -17.08
CA VAL A 160 -6.50 3.63 -16.86
C VAL A 160 -7.01 4.58 -15.78
N GLU A 161 -8.32 4.89 -15.79
CA GLU A 161 -8.95 5.76 -14.79
C GLU A 161 -9.02 5.08 -13.43
N LEU A 162 -9.23 3.77 -13.42
CA LEU A 162 -9.15 2.96 -12.21
C LEU A 162 -7.73 2.96 -11.60
N GLU A 163 -6.71 2.78 -12.42
CA GLU A 163 -5.32 2.86 -11.97
C GLU A 163 -5.00 4.24 -11.41
N LYS A 164 -5.36 5.31 -12.09
CA LYS A 164 -5.21 6.69 -11.59
C LYS A 164 -5.91 6.89 -10.25
N LEU A 165 -7.13 6.38 -10.09
CA LEU A 165 -7.86 6.44 -8.82
C LEU A 165 -7.06 5.77 -7.69
N LEU A 166 -6.57 4.54 -7.92
CA LEU A 166 -5.84 3.77 -6.90
C LEU A 166 -4.49 4.41 -6.54
N LEU A 167 -3.78 4.95 -7.53
CA LEU A 167 -2.52 5.66 -7.31
C LEU A 167 -2.75 6.95 -6.51
N ASN A 168 -3.77 7.73 -6.86
CA ASN A 168 -4.13 8.94 -6.10
C ASN A 168 -4.53 8.63 -4.67
N LEU A 169 -5.37 7.61 -4.44
CA LEU A 169 -5.76 7.19 -3.10
C LEU A 169 -4.55 6.80 -2.25
N SER A 170 -3.59 6.08 -2.85
CA SER A 170 -2.37 5.68 -2.15
C SER A 170 -1.49 6.89 -1.85
N TRP A 171 -1.32 7.79 -2.81
CA TRP A 171 -0.54 9.01 -2.67
C TRP A 171 -1.08 9.90 -1.55
N GLU A 172 -2.36 10.23 -1.60
CA GLU A 172 -3.04 11.07 -0.60
C GLU A 172 -3.04 10.43 0.79
N HIS A 173 -3.20 9.10 0.85
CA HIS A 173 -3.13 8.38 2.11
C HIS A 173 -1.75 8.53 2.75
N TYR A 174 -0.68 8.26 1.99
CA TYR A 174 0.69 8.38 2.49
C TYR A 174 1.06 9.82 2.83
N GLU A 175 0.61 10.79 2.06
CA GLU A 175 0.82 12.20 2.36
C GLU A 175 0.18 12.58 3.70
N ARG A 176 -1.09 12.22 3.90
CA ARG A 176 -1.84 12.53 5.12
C ARG A 176 -1.20 11.93 6.37
N ILE A 177 -0.80 10.67 6.33
CA ILE A 177 -0.17 10.01 7.48
C ILE A 177 1.27 10.47 7.72
N GLY A 178 1.94 10.96 6.68
CA GLY A 178 3.30 11.50 6.75
C GLY A 178 3.40 12.90 7.37
N GLN A 179 2.28 13.62 7.56
CA GLN A 179 2.29 15.03 8.01
C GLN A 179 2.94 15.24 9.40
N CYS A 180 2.97 14.21 10.24
CA CYS A 180 3.57 14.28 11.57
C CYS A 180 4.95 13.60 11.67
N HIS A 181 5.50 13.11 10.56
CA HIS A 181 6.75 12.34 10.49
C HIS A 181 7.75 13.02 9.56
N TYR A 182 8.91 13.42 10.09
CA TYR A 182 9.91 14.18 9.34
C TYR A 182 11.29 13.53 9.37
N PHE A 183 11.75 13.06 10.53
CA PHE A 183 13.10 12.56 10.75
C PHE A 183 13.08 11.29 11.61
N ASP A 184 12.21 10.37 11.25
CA ASP A 184 12.03 9.07 11.89
C ASP A 184 11.97 7.96 10.82
N PHE A 185 11.91 6.72 11.26
CA PHE A 185 11.84 5.58 10.35
C PHE A 185 10.55 5.58 9.54
N GLU A 186 9.47 6.04 10.12
CA GLU A 186 8.17 6.17 9.49
C GLU A 186 8.23 7.12 8.28
N ALA A 187 8.91 8.26 8.43
CA ALA A 187 9.13 9.20 7.31
C ALA A 187 9.90 8.56 6.17
N VAL A 188 10.92 7.76 6.47
CA VAL A 188 11.69 7.02 5.45
C VAL A 188 10.79 6.02 4.72
N VAL A 189 10.02 5.21 5.44
CA VAL A 189 9.10 4.22 4.84
C VAL A 189 8.08 4.93 3.95
N ILE A 190 7.44 5.99 4.44
CA ILE A 190 6.46 6.77 3.67
C ILE A 190 7.10 7.38 2.41
N TYR A 191 8.33 7.89 2.52
CA TYR A 191 9.08 8.39 1.37
C TYR A 191 9.26 7.30 0.31
N VAL A 192 9.74 6.12 0.69
CA VAL A 192 9.98 4.99 -0.22
C VAL A 192 8.67 4.55 -0.87
N LEU A 193 7.59 4.41 -0.11
CA LEU A 193 6.28 4.02 -0.66
C LEU A 193 5.70 5.05 -1.64
N ARG A 194 5.92 6.34 -1.40
CA ARG A 194 5.55 7.40 -2.35
C ARG A 194 6.46 7.41 -3.57
N TRP A 195 7.75 7.14 -3.38
CA TRP A 195 8.71 6.98 -4.47
C TRP A 195 8.31 5.83 -5.41
N ASP A 196 7.87 4.70 -4.88
CA ASP A 196 7.39 3.54 -5.65
C ASP A 196 6.16 3.87 -6.53
N ILE A 197 5.31 4.81 -6.11
CA ILE A 197 4.13 5.23 -6.89
C ILE A 197 4.53 6.02 -8.16
N ILE A 198 5.63 6.75 -8.12
CA ILE A 198 6.05 7.65 -9.22
C ILE A 198 7.09 7.02 -10.16
N ASN A 199 7.55 5.81 -9.93
CA ASN A 199 8.53 5.06 -10.73
C ASN A 199 7.96 3.78 -11.31
#